data_c63a37702ef564b4fb0966594017fc2d
#
_entry.id   c63a37702ef564b4fb0966594017fc2d
#
_cell.length_a   1.000
_cell.length_b   1.000
_cell.length_c   1.000
_cell.angle_alpha   90.00
_cell.angle_beta   90.00
_cell.angle_gamma   90.00
#
_symmetry.space_group_name_H-M   'P 1'
#
loop_
_entity.id
_entity.type
_entity.pdbx_description
1 polymer ?
#
loop_
_entity_poly.entity_id
_entity_poly.type
_entity_poly.pdbx_seq_one_letter_code
_entity_poly.pdbx_strand_id
1 'polypeptide(L)'
;MERTDLIVPAEVVPRLVIPPLAITTGAEDPEWVEVPLGRWRFQRTPSLRLPMDSASAKAVRRWMRYAPWSPVPIVVALGAWVVGSLVDLSGAAFQVLLVVVAATAVSSLLRGQGLPDQTPDRSRSGDLRVPRVPLTVAMDWVAGNPGVSISDDPAPRPYSRRFSTTWAVALLVAAIGLGWTLTADHRENPVLLWQLDIALFVGGLVMAYKIQPPAAGTD
;
A
#
# COMPACT_ATOMS: atom_id res chain seq x y z
N MET A 1 17.42 -0.05 -19.63
CA MET A 1 16.20 -0.22 -20.45
C MET A 1 15.27 0.94 -20.09
N GLU A 2 14.87 1.74 -21.06
CA GLU A 2 13.93 2.85 -20.86
C GLU A 2 12.57 2.31 -20.42
N ARG A 3 11.96 2.93 -19.41
CA ARG A 3 10.71 2.50 -18.82
C ARG A 3 9.73 3.66 -18.77
N THR A 4 8.48 3.37 -19.01
CA THR A 4 7.40 4.35 -19.04
C THR A 4 6.14 3.79 -18.41
N ASP A 5 5.17 4.66 -18.12
CA ASP A 5 3.90 4.25 -17.58
C ASP A 5 2.85 4.14 -18.68
N LEU A 6 2.07 3.06 -18.66
CA LEU A 6 0.92 2.87 -19.53
C LEU A 6 -0.35 3.36 -18.84
N ILE A 7 -1.13 4.10 -19.59
CA ILE A 7 -2.48 4.54 -19.17
C ILE A 7 -3.50 3.88 -20.09
N VAL A 8 -4.35 3.06 -19.50
CA VAL A 8 -5.45 2.37 -20.16
C VAL A 8 -6.76 2.96 -19.69
N PRO A 9 -7.54 3.64 -20.56
CA PRO A 9 -8.84 4.18 -20.22
C PRO A 9 -9.80 3.08 -19.74
N ALA A 10 -10.66 3.41 -18.78
CA ALA A 10 -11.62 2.46 -18.20
C ALA A 10 -12.47 1.72 -19.26
N GLU A 11 -12.80 2.40 -20.34
CA GLU A 11 -13.60 1.87 -21.46
C GLU A 11 -12.86 0.80 -22.27
N VAL A 12 -11.54 0.85 -22.29
CA VAL A 12 -10.68 -0.07 -23.05
C VAL A 12 -10.36 -1.32 -22.23
N VAL A 13 -10.34 -1.25 -20.90
CA VAL A 13 -9.96 -2.36 -20.02
C VAL A 13 -10.70 -3.67 -20.32
N PRO A 14 -12.04 -3.70 -20.59
CA PRO A 14 -12.75 -4.96 -20.86
C PRO A 14 -12.37 -5.64 -22.18
N ARG A 15 -11.82 -4.86 -23.14
CA ARG A 15 -11.49 -5.34 -24.51
C ARG A 15 -10.00 -5.24 -24.81
N LEU A 16 -9.18 -5.10 -23.76
CA LEU A 16 -7.75 -4.89 -23.86
C LEU A 16 -7.06 -6.11 -24.49
N VAL A 17 -6.35 -5.89 -25.58
CA VAL A 17 -5.51 -6.90 -26.23
C VAL A 17 -4.11 -6.78 -25.64
N ILE A 18 -3.69 -7.80 -24.88
CA ILE A 18 -2.41 -7.79 -24.17
C ILE A 18 -1.39 -8.60 -24.99
N PRO A 19 -0.28 -7.99 -25.44
CA PRO A 19 0.78 -8.71 -26.14
C PRO A 19 1.38 -9.81 -25.26
N PRO A 20 1.83 -10.94 -25.81
CA PRO A 20 2.46 -12.01 -25.05
C PRO A 20 3.92 -11.72 -24.70
N LEU A 21 4.16 -10.52 -24.16
CA LEU A 21 5.47 -10.06 -23.69
C LEU A 21 5.40 -9.73 -22.22
N ALA A 22 6.38 -10.15 -21.43
CA ALA A 22 6.43 -9.86 -20.01
C ALA A 22 6.48 -8.35 -19.75
N ILE A 23 5.48 -7.80 -19.08
CA ILE A 23 5.40 -6.35 -18.74
C ILE A 23 6.54 -5.91 -17.81
N THR A 24 7.22 -6.83 -17.17
CA THR A 24 8.31 -6.59 -16.22
C THR A 24 9.67 -6.50 -16.89
N THR A 25 9.92 -7.35 -17.88
CA THR A 25 11.24 -7.52 -18.52
C THR A 25 11.21 -7.42 -20.05
N GLY A 26 10.03 -7.57 -20.68
CA GLY A 26 9.90 -7.69 -22.14
C GLY A 26 10.21 -9.09 -22.67
N ALA A 27 10.35 -10.11 -21.83
CA ALA A 27 10.63 -11.48 -22.27
C ALA A 27 9.48 -12.07 -23.11
N GLU A 28 9.81 -12.86 -24.12
CA GLU A 28 8.85 -13.46 -25.07
C GLU A 28 8.10 -14.69 -24.51
N ASP A 29 8.57 -15.25 -23.39
CA ASP A 29 7.92 -16.39 -22.73
C ASP A 29 7.39 -16.01 -21.34
N PRO A 30 6.28 -15.26 -21.26
CA PRO A 30 5.75 -14.78 -20.00
C PRO A 30 4.83 -15.80 -19.31
N GLU A 31 4.83 -15.79 -17.99
CA GLU A 31 3.80 -16.42 -17.19
C GLU A 31 2.60 -15.48 -17.00
N TRP A 32 1.41 -15.97 -17.31
CA TRP A 32 0.18 -15.22 -17.12
C TRP A 32 -0.29 -15.32 -15.67
N VAL A 33 -0.47 -14.15 -15.04
CA VAL A 33 -0.88 -14.04 -13.63
C VAL A 33 -2.09 -13.13 -13.53
N GLU A 34 -3.08 -13.53 -12.74
CA GLU A 34 -4.20 -12.67 -12.37
C GLU A 34 -3.74 -11.66 -11.32
N VAL A 35 -3.89 -10.38 -11.62
CA VAL A 35 -3.56 -9.28 -10.72
C VAL A 35 -4.85 -8.57 -10.35
N PRO A 36 -5.17 -8.43 -9.05
CA PRO A 36 -6.35 -7.73 -8.62
C PRO A 36 -6.24 -6.24 -8.93
N LEU A 37 -7.32 -5.67 -9.47
CA LEU A 37 -7.47 -4.25 -9.76
C LEU A 37 -8.27 -3.54 -8.64
N GLY A 38 -8.58 -4.23 -7.57
CA GLY A 38 -9.34 -3.72 -6.46
C GLY A 38 -8.57 -2.62 -5.70
N ARG A 39 -9.28 -1.59 -5.26
CA ARG A 39 -8.73 -0.48 -4.47
C ARG A 39 -8.14 -0.94 -3.13
N TRP A 40 -8.63 -2.04 -2.61
CA TRP A 40 -8.20 -2.61 -1.34
C TRP A 40 -7.38 -3.87 -1.57
N ARG A 41 -6.28 -4.02 -0.88
CA ARG A 41 -5.35 -5.16 -1.02
C ARG A 41 -6.00 -6.55 -0.83
N PHE A 42 -7.16 -6.61 -0.17
CA PHE A 42 -7.92 -7.84 0.06
C PHE A 42 -9.02 -8.09 -1.00
N GLN A 43 -9.31 -7.11 -1.87
CA GLN A 43 -10.27 -7.30 -2.96
C GLN A 43 -9.59 -8.02 -4.12
N ARG A 44 -10.12 -9.19 -4.49
CA ARG A 44 -9.61 -10.00 -5.61
C ARG A 44 -10.30 -9.66 -6.94
N THR A 45 -11.44 -9.04 -6.88
CA THR A 45 -12.24 -8.68 -8.06
C THR A 45 -12.46 -7.16 -8.09
N PRO A 46 -12.39 -6.52 -9.26
CA PRO A 46 -12.02 -7.10 -10.56
C PRO A 46 -10.54 -7.48 -10.65
N SER A 47 -10.19 -8.43 -11.53
CA SER A 47 -8.82 -8.86 -11.78
C SER A 47 -8.49 -8.75 -13.27
N LEU A 48 -7.22 -8.59 -13.59
CA LEU A 48 -6.68 -8.58 -14.95
C LEU A 48 -5.55 -9.61 -15.05
N ARG A 49 -5.56 -10.42 -16.12
CA ARG A 49 -4.44 -11.33 -16.41
C ARG A 49 -3.34 -10.55 -17.11
N LEU A 50 -2.17 -10.55 -16.51
CA LEU A 50 -0.99 -9.86 -17.03
C LEU A 50 0.16 -10.83 -17.27
N PRO A 51 0.89 -10.68 -18.38
CA PRO A 51 2.09 -11.45 -18.66
C PRO A 51 3.28 -10.89 -17.86
N MET A 52 3.90 -11.70 -17.04
CA MET A 52 5.06 -11.34 -16.22
C MET A 52 6.18 -12.36 -16.38
N ASP A 53 7.39 -12.01 -16.01
CA ASP A 53 8.46 -12.98 -15.88
C ASP A 53 8.19 -13.95 -14.70
N SER A 54 8.83 -15.12 -14.71
CA SER A 54 8.55 -16.19 -13.74
C SER A 54 8.83 -15.79 -12.30
N ALA A 55 9.83 -14.95 -12.03
CA ALA A 55 10.16 -14.46 -10.69
C ALA A 55 9.07 -13.52 -10.16
N SER A 56 8.66 -12.53 -10.97
CA SER A 56 7.58 -11.59 -10.68
C SER A 56 6.25 -12.32 -10.53
N ALA A 57 5.95 -13.28 -11.41
CA ALA A 57 4.76 -14.11 -11.34
C ALA A 57 4.66 -14.87 -10.00
N LYS A 58 5.75 -15.49 -9.55
CA LYS A 58 5.82 -16.15 -8.23
C LYS A 58 5.62 -15.18 -7.09
N ALA A 59 6.19 -13.97 -7.15
CA ALA A 59 6.03 -12.94 -6.14
C ALA A 59 4.57 -12.49 -6.02
N VAL A 60 3.89 -12.22 -7.15
CA VAL A 60 2.48 -11.82 -7.19
C VAL A 60 1.57 -12.94 -6.68
N ARG A 61 1.78 -14.21 -7.11
CA ARG A 61 1.00 -15.36 -6.62
C ARG A 61 1.15 -15.54 -5.12
N ARG A 62 2.38 -15.42 -4.59
CA ARG A 62 2.65 -15.47 -3.16
C ARG A 62 1.94 -14.34 -2.42
N TRP A 63 2.03 -13.12 -2.93
CA TRP A 63 1.34 -11.97 -2.36
C TRP A 63 -0.18 -12.18 -2.35
N MET A 64 -0.78 -12.61 -3.45
CA MET A 64 -2.23 -12.87 -3.53
C MET A 64 -2.71 -13.93 -2.54
N ARG A 65 -1.88 -14.94 -2.22
CA ARG A 65 -2.21 -15.95 -1.21
C ARG A 65 -2.34 -15.35 0.18
N TYR A 66 -1.49 -14.37 0.51
CA TYR A 66 -1.42 -13.77 1.84
C TYR A 66 -2.17 -12.45 1.98
N ALA A 67 -2.50 -11.78 0.88
CA ALA A 67 -3.19 -10.48 0.89
C ALA A 67 -4.52 -10.48 1.68
N PRO A 68 -5.40 -11.50 1.58
CA PRO A 68 -6.63 -11.54 2.36
C PRO A 68 -6.40 -11.62 3.87
N TRP A 69 -5.25 -12.17 4.28
CA TRP A 69 -4.87 -12.34 5.69
C TRP A 69 -4.14 -11.11 6.25
N SER A 70 -3.86 -10.11 5.40
CA SER A 70 -3.11 -8.92 5.82
C SER A 70 -3.78 -8.11 6.95
N PRO A 71 -5.11 -7.99 7.06
CA PRO A 71 -5.74 -7.29 8.17
C PRO A 71 -5.78 -8.13 9.46
N VAL A 72 -5.69 -9.46 9.39
CA VAL A 72 -5.82 -10.35 10.55
C VAL A 72 -4.81 -10.03 11.66
N PRO A 73 -3.51 -9.87 11.39
CA PRO A 73 -2.55 -9.51 12.41
C PRO A 73 -2.89 -8.19 13.12
N ILE A 74 -3.40 -7.22 12.37
CA ILE A 74 -3.80 -5.90 12.93
C ILE A 74 -5.03 -6.07 13.83
N VAL A 75 -6.03 -6.82 13.39
CA VAL A 75 -7.25 -7.08 14.18
C VAL A 75 -6.92 -7.87 15.43
N VAL A 76 -6.08 -8.90 15.34
CA VAL A 76 -5.62 -9.69 16.48
C VAL A 76 -4.83 -8.80 17.45
N ALA A 77 -3.94 -7.97 16.93
CA ALA A 77 -3.15 -7.04 17.74
C ALA A 77 -4.02 -6.04 18.51
N LEU A 78 -5.00 -5.43 17.81
CA LEU A 78 -5.96 -4.51 18.44
C LEU A 78 -6.84 -5.24 19.47
N GLY A 79 -7.35 -6.42 19.14
CA GLY A 79 -8.15 -7.22 20.07
C GLY A 79 -7.37 -7.62 21.33
N ALA A 80 -6.17 -8.13 21.15
CA ALA A 80 -5.28 -8.49 22.24
C ALA A 80 -4.91 -7.26 23.11
N TRP A 81 -4.72 -6.10 22.47
CA TRP A 81 -4.47 -4.85 23.18
C TRP A 81 -5.68 -4.41 24.01
N VAL A 82 -6.90 -4.46 23.46
CA VAL A 82 -8.14 -4.12 24.19
C VAL A 82 -8.34 -5.09 25.37
N VAL A 83 -8.20 -6.39 25.14
CA VAL A 83 -8.33 -7.39 26.23
C VAL A 83 -7.27 -7.18 27.28
N GLY A 84 -6.01 -6.95 26.90
CA GLY A 84 -4.91 -6.68 27.82
C GLY A 84 -5.11 -5.42 28.67
N SER A 85 -5.88 -4.46 28.16
CA SER A 85 -6.21 -3.22 28.87
C SER A 85 -7.40 -3.38 29.82
N LEU A 86 -8.28 -4.36 29.56
CA LEU A 86 -9.45 -4.65 30.42
C LEU A 86 -9.13 -5.65 31.54
N VAL A 87 -8.15 -6.52 31.30
CA VAL A 87 -7.69 -7.51 32.27
C VAL A 87 -6.33 -7.02 32.77
N ASP A 88 -6.18 -6.73 34.06
CA ASP A 88 -4.91 -6.31 34.67
C ASP A 88 -3.79 -7.36 34.40
N LEU A 89 -3.26 -7.35 33.18
CA LEU A 89 -2.15 -8.21 32.80
C LEU A 89 -0.89 -7.77 33.54
N SER A 90 -0.17 -8.74 34.09
CA SER A 90 1.17 -8.46 34.64
C SER A 90 2.03 -7.72 33.60
N GLY A 91 2.89 -6.81 34.04
CA GLY A 91 3.75 -6.00 33.17
C GLY A 91 4.54 -6.84 32.16
N ALA A 92 4.94 -8.07 32.52
CA ALA A 92 5.62 -9.01 31.62
C ALA A 92 4.71 -9.50 30.50
N ALA A 93 3.45 -9.87 30.80
CA ALA A 93 2.50 -10.32 29.77
C ALA A 93 2.16 -9.19 28.78
N PHE A 94 2.05 -7.96 29.26
CA PHE A 94 1.85 -6.79 28.41
C PHE A 94 3.03 -6.51 27.48
N GLN A 95 4.27 -6.65 27.96
CA GLN A 95 5.47 -6.50 27.13
C GLN A 95 5.54 -7.55 26.02
N VAL A 96 5.24 -8.83 26.35
CA VAL A 96 5.17 -9.91 25.33
C VAL A 96 4.13 -9.58 24.28
N LEU A 97 2.97 -9.09 24.68
CA LEU A 97 1.90 -8.68 23.77
C LEU A 97 2.38 -7.56 22.82
N LEU A 98 3.03 -6.52 23.34
CA LEU A 98 3.58 -5.44 22.53
C LEU A 98 4.62 -5.94 21.50
N VAL A 99 5.50 -6.85 21.91
CA VAL A 99 6.49 -7.45 21.00
C VAL A 99 5.79 -8.24 19.88
N VAL A 100 4.78 -9.02 20.20
CA VAL A 100 3.99 -9.78 19.19
C VAL A 100 3.28 -8.83 18.24
N VAL A 101 2.69 -7.75 18.74
CA VAL A 101 2.04 -6.71 17.92
C VAL A 101 3.04 -6.03 17.00
N ALA A 102 4.19 -5.61 17.55
CA ALA A 102 5.25 -4.97 16.78
C ALA A 102 5.81 -5.92 15.70
N ALA A 103 6.09 -7.18 16.04
CA ALA A 103 6.59 -8.19 15.12
C ALA A 103 5.59 -8.48 13.99
N THR A 104 4.29 -8.54 14.30
CA THR A 104 3.23 -8.72 13.29
C THR A 104 3.07 -7.50 12.40
N ALA A 105 3.17 -6.28 12.93
CA ALA A 105 3.14 -5.05 12.15
C ALA A 105 4.34 -4.96 11.20
N VAL A 106 5.55 -5.20 11.69
CA VAL A 106 6.78 -5.21 10.89
C VAL A 106 6.71 -6.29 9.81
N SER A 107 6.30 -7.52 10.16
CA SER A 107 6.16 -8.60 9.17
C SER A 107 5.10 -8.29 8.10
N SER A 108 4.05 -7.55 8.43
CA SER A 108 3.03 -7.10 7.47
C SER A 108 3.57 -6.06 6.49
N LEU A 109 4.42 -5.16 6.97
CA LEU A 109 5.10 -4.16 6.13
C LEU A 109 6.11 -4.83 5.18
N LEU A 110 6.91 -5.78 5.71
CA LEU A 110 7.92 -6.49 4.92
C LEU A 110 7.31 -7.42 3.85
N ARG A 111 6.11 -7.95 4.07
CA ARG A 111 5.41 -8.80 3.08
C ARG A 111 4.99 -8.06 1.81
N GLY A 112 4.88 -6.74 1.84
CA GLY A 112 4.64 -5.91 0.66
C GLY A 112 5.89 -5.66 -0.18
N GLN A 113 7.07 -5.96 0.35
CA GLN A 113 8.33 -5.82 -0.38
C GLN A 113 8.50 -6.99 -1.36
N GLY A 114 8.92 -6.68 -2.58
CA GLY A 114 9.15 -7.66 -3.65
C GLY A 114 7.97 -7.87 -4.60
N LEU A 115 6.91 -7.06 -4.51
CA LEU A 115 5.99 -6.94 -5.63
C LEU A 115 6.67 -6.20 -6.78
N PRO A 116 6.45 -6.62 -8.03
CA PRO A 116 6.99 -5.89 -9.17
C PRO A 116 6.38 -4.49 -9.23
N ASP A 117 7.20 -3.51 -9.58
CA ASP A 117 6.78 -2.12 -9.73
C ASP A 117 5.65 -1.96 -10.76
N GLN A 118 5.54 -2.90 -11.70
CA GLN A 118 4.54 -2.97 -12.77
C GLN A 118 3.16 -3.41 -12.28
N THR A 119 2.95 -3.52 -10.97
CA THR A 119 1.62 -3.83 -10.44
C THR A 119 0.65 -2.70 -10.81
N PRO A 120 -0.45 -3.01 -11.52
CA PRO A 120 -1.36 -1.99 -12.00
C PRO A 120 -2.07 -1.28 -10.85
N ASP A 121 -2.25 0.01 -10.99
CA ASP A 121 -3.07 0.83 -10.09
C ASP A 121 -4.29 1.38 -10.84
N ARG A 122 -5.43 1.40 -10.18
CA ARG A 122 -6.68 1.91 -10.74
C ARG A 122 -7.00 3.28 -10.18
N SER A 123 -7.13 4.25 -11.08
CA SER A 123 -7.50 5.62 -10.72
C SER A 123 -8.96 5.70 -10.25
N ARG A 124 -9.35 6.85 -9.70
CA ARG A 124 -10.75 7.11 -9.32
C ARG A 124 -11.70 7.19 -10.52
N SER A 125 -11.19 7.59 -11.69
CA SER A 125 -11.93 7.60 -12.96
C SER A 125 -12.15 6.17 -13.50
N GLY A 126 -11.45 5.19 -12.98
CA GLY A 126 -11.51 3.80 -13.44
C GLY A 126 -10.38 3.43 -14.41
N ASP A 127 -9.59 4.41 -14.85
CA ASP A 127 -8.46 4.17 -15.72
C ASP A 127 -7.40 3.32 -15.01
N LEU A 128 -6.76 2.46 -15.78
CA LEU A 128 -5.71 1.59 -15.30
C LEU A 128 -4.35 2.18 -15.65
N ARG A 129 -3.49 2.31 -14.67
CA ARG A 129 -2.09 2.69 -14.87
C ARG A 129 -1.21 1.48 -14.57
N VAL A 130 -0.36 1.12 -15.52
CA VAL A 130 0.68 0.10 -15.35
C VAL A 130 2.02 0.83 -15.34
N PRO A 131 2.67 0.97 -14.18
CA PRO A 131 3.88 1.77 -14.08
C PRO A 131 5.12 1.02 -14.56
N ARG A 132 6.13 1.77 -15.00
CA ARG A 132 7.49 1.31 -15.27
C ARG A 132 7.58 0.11 -16.22
N VAL A 133 6.73 0.06 -17.25
CA VAL A 133 6.77 -0.96 -18.30
C VAL A 133 7.94 -0.65 -19.24
N PRO A 134 8.68 -1.67 -19.75
CA PRO A 134 9.67 -1.45 -20.82
C PRO A 134 9.04 -0.75 -22.02
N LEU A 135 9.71 0.28 -22.56
CA LEU A 135 9.17 1.11 -23.64
C LEU A 135 8.74 0.27 -24.87
N THR A 136 9.50 -0.76 -25.22
CA THR A 136 9.17 -1.67 -26.33
C THR A 136 7.81 -2.34 -26.12
N VAL A 137 7.58 -2.90 -24.93
CA VAL A 137 6.30 -3.54 -24.57
C VAL A 137 5.16 -2.51 -24.55
N ALA A 138 5.44 -1.29 -24.02
CA ALA A 138 4.47 -0.23 -24.00
C ALA A 138 4.02 0.19 -25.39
N MET A 139 4.94 0.26 -26.35
CA MET A 139 4.63 0.57 -27.75
C MET A 139 3.74 -0.50 -28.40
N ASP A 140 3.98 -1.78 -28.12
CA ASP A 140 3.13 -2.87 -28.61
C ASP A 140 1.71 -2.80 -28.04
N TRP A 141 1.58 -2.43 -26.75
CA TRP A 141 0.26 -2.21 -26.15
C TRP A 141 -0.49 -1.06 -26.82
N VAL A 142 0.18 0.04 -27.11
CA VAL A 142 -0.41 1.20 -27.82
C VAL A 142 -0.81 0.84 -29.24
N ALA A 143 0.07 0.11 -29.95
CA ALA A 143 -0.22 -0.33 -31.31
C ALA A 143 -1.44 -1.27 -31.40
N GLY A 144 -1.61 -2.16 -30.42
CA GLY A 144 -2.71 -3.12 -30.37
C GLY A 144 -4.02 -2.57 -29.80
N ASN A 145 -4.02 -1.42 -29.12
CA ASN A 145 -5.18 -0.93 -28.39
C ASN A 145 -5.40 0.57 -28.60
N PRO A 146 -6.29 0.96 -29.51
CA PRO A 146 -6.66 2.37 -29.68
C PRO A 146 -7.18 2.98 -28.38
N GLY A 147 -6.59 4.11 -27.96
CA GLY A 147 -6.92 4.80 -26.73
C GLY A 147 -5.97 4.53 -25.55
N VAL A 148 -5.12 3.51 -25.62
CA VAL A 148 -4.01 3.33 -24.68
C VAL A 148 -2.93 4.36 -24.99
N SER A 149 -2.37 4.97 -23.97
CA SER A 149 -1.33 6.00 -24.11
C SER A 149 -0.14 5.74 -23.17
N ILE A 150 0.99 6.26 -23.58
CA ILE A 150 2.21 6.28 -22.79
C ILE A 150 2.27 7.61 -22.04
N SER A 151 2.70 7.59 -20.80
CA SER A 151 2.86 8.79 -19.98
C SER A 151 4.13 8.70 -19.14
N ASP A 152 4.90 9.76 -19.20
CA ASP A 152 6.06 9.95 -18.32
C ASP A 152 5.71 10.81 -17.09
N ASP A 153 4.45 11.23 -17.00
CA ASP A 153 3.97 11.98 -15.85
C ASP A 153 3.96 11.12 -14.57
N PRO A 154 4.42 11.67 -13.45
CA PRO A 154 4.39 10.95 -12.19
C PRO A 154 2.97 10.56 -11.81
N ALA A 155 2.81 9.37 -11.23
CA ALA A 155 1.50 8.86 -10.80
C ALA A 155 0.76 9.88 -9.91
N PRO A 156 -0.53 10.14 -10.19
CA PRO A 156 -1.32 11.04 -9.37
C PRO A 156 -1.38 10.49 -7.95
N ARG A 157 -1.08 11.33 -6.97
CA ARG A 157 -1.12 10.93 -5.56
C ARG A 157 -2.56 10.58 -5.17
N PRO A 158 -2.78 9.49 -4.41
CA PRO A 158 -4.12 9.07 -3.99
C PRO A 158 -4.82 10.13 -3.12
N TYR A 159 -4.04 10.96 -2.44
CA TYR A 159 -4.52 12.08 -1.62
C TYR A 159 -3.80 13.38 -1.97
N SER A 160 -4.55 14.50 -1.93
CA SER A 160 -3.95 15.81 -2.15
C SER A 160 -2.94 16.14 -1.04
N ARG A 161 -1.94 16.95 -1.39
CA ARG A 161 -0.98 17.48 -0.40
C ARG A 161 -1.70 18.18 0.76
N ARG A 162 -2.76 18.94 0.45
CA ARG A 162 -3.59 19.61 1.46
C ARG A 162 -4.23 18.63 2.44
N PHE A 163 -4.77 17.52 1.95
CA PHE A 163 -5.34 16.48 2.80
C PHE A 163 -4.30 15.92 3.78
N SER A 164 -3.11 15.53 3.26
CA SER A 164 -2.04 14.99 4.12
C SER A 164 -1.55 16.02 5.14
N THR A 165 -1.43 17.31 4.74
CA THR A 165 -1.03 18.39 5.65
C THR A 165 -2.07 18.62 6.74
N THR A 166 -3.36 18.71 6.37
CA THR A 166 -4.43 18.92 7.35
C THR A 166 -4.48 17.79 8.39
N TRP A 167 -4.40 16.53 7.94
CA TRP A 167 -4.39 15.39 8.84
C TRP A 167 -3.11 15.30 9.67
N ALA A 168 -1.94 15.62 9.12
CA ALA A 168 -0.69 15.66 9.87
C ALA A 168 -0.80 16.68 11.02
N VAL A 169 -1.22 17.89 10.72
CA VAL A 169 -1.38 18.95 11.72
C VAL A 169 -2.44 18.57 12.77
N ALA A 170 -3.61 18.10 12.33
CA ALA A 170 -4.70 17.73 13.24
C ALA A 170 -4.28 16.61 14.22
N LEU A 171 -3.61 15.57 13.73
CA LEU A 171 -3.16 14.45 14.55
C LEU A 171 -2.04 14.85 15.51
N LEU A 172 -1.09 15.67 15.07
CA LEU A 172 0.00 16.16 15.93
C LEU A 172 -0.52 17.12 17.00
N VAL A 173 -1.45 18.02 16.67
CA VAL A 173 -2.08 18.91 17.65
C VAL A 173 -2.89 18.11 18.66
N ALA A 174 -3.65 17.11 18.20
CA ALA A 174 -4.38 16.21 19.08
C ALA A 174 -3.46 15.43 20.04
N ALA A 175 -2.33 14.92 19.52
CA ALA A 175 -1.31 14.26 20.33
C ALA A 175 -0.74 15.21 21.39
N ILE A 176 -0.28 16.40 20.98
CA ILE A 176 0.27 17.39 21.94
C ILE A 176 -0.77 17.76 23.01
N GLY A 177 -2.02 17.98 22.60
CA GLY A 177 -3.11 18.31 23.53
C GLY A 177 -3.40 17.18 24.52
N LEU A 178 -3.45 15.94 24.03
CA LEU A 178 -3.67 14.76 24.88
C LEU A 178 -2.49 14.53 25.82
N GLY A 179 -1.25 14.59 25.32
CA GLY A 179 -0.05 14.46 26.15
C GLY A 179 0.02 15.52 27.25
N TRP A 180 -0.35 16.77 26.93
CA TRP A 180 -0.44 17.85 27.92
C TRP A 180 -1.46 17.55 29.02
N THR A 181 -2.68 17.12 28.64
CA THR A 181 -3.72 16.78 29.63
C THR A 181 -3.33 15.58 30.49
N LEU A 182 -2.66 14.58 29.91
CA LEU A 182 -2.18 13.40 30.63
C LEU A 182 -1.08 13.72 31.65
N THR A 183 -0.21 14.69 31.33
CA THR A 183 0.83 15.13 32.27
C THR A 183 0.28 16.01 33.39
N ALA A 184 -0.82 16.75 33.14
CA ALA A 184 -1.46 17.62 34.10
C ALA A 184 -2.45 16.87 35.04
N ASP A 185 -3.07 15.78 34.53
CA ASP A 185 -4.08 15.01 35.25
C ASP A 185 -3.44 13.74 35.84
N HIS A 186 -3.20 13.73 37.15
CA HIS A 186 -2.57 12.62 37.89
C HIS A 186 -3.50 11.40 38.04
N ARG A 187 -4.10 10.92 36.96
CA ARG A 187 -4.97 9.73 36.93
C ARG A 187 -4.21 8.45 37.25
N GLU A 188 -4.84 7.59 38.04
CA GLU A 188 -4.23 6.33 38.50
C GLU A 188 -3.94 5.30 37.41
N ASN A 189 -4.54 5.38 36.18
CA ASN A 189 -4.28 4.46 35.09
C ASN A 189 -4.39 5.13 33.70
N PRO A 190 -3.41 5.97 33.29
CA PRO A 190 -3.42 6.65 31.98
C PRO A 190 -2.91 5.82 30.81
N VAL A 191 -2.63 4.51 30.99
CA VAL A 191 -1.92 3.68 29.97
C VAL A 191 -2.62 3.70 28.61
N LEU A 192 -3.94 3.56 28.58
CA LEU A 192 -4.72 3.61 27.33
C LEU A 192 -4.61 4.95 26.62
N LEU A 193 -4.64 6.04 27.40
CA LEU A 193 -4.56 7.38 26.85
C LEU A 193 -3.17 7.70 26.34
N TRP A 194 -2.11 7.23 26.99
CA TRP A 194 -0.74 7.34 26.50
C TRP A 194 -0.53 6.56 25.19
N GLN A 195 -1.14 5.38 25.07
CA GLN A 195 -1.09 4.62 23.84
C GLN A 195 -1.84 5.29 22.70
N LEU A 196 -2.99 5.91 22.98
CA LEU A 196 -3.72 6.73 22.03
C LEU A 196 -2.87 7.93 21.58
N ASP A 197 -2.20 8.58 22.52
CA ASP A 197 -1.30 9.70 22.27
C ASP A 197 -0.18 9.31 21.31
N ILE A 198 0.51 8.21 21.58
CA ILE A 198 1.55 7.65 20.70
C ILE A 198 0.97 7.32 19.31
N ALA A 199 -0.23 6.72 19.24
CA ALA A 199 -0.85 6.39 17.95
C ALA A 199 -1.20 7.63 17.14
N LEU A 200 -1.70 8.69 17.76
CA LEU A 200 -1.96 9.99 17.14
C LEU A 200 -0.66 10.63 16.65
N PHE A 201 0.38 10.62 17.46
CA PHE A 201 1.69 11.17 17.11
C PHE A 201 2.32 10.45 15.91
N VAL A 202 2.37 9.11 15.95
CA VAL A 202 2.88 8.29 14.85
C VAL A 202 2.03 8.48 13.58
N GLY A 203 0.71 8.51 13.70
CA GLY A 203 -0.20 8.80 12.60
C GLY A 203 0.09 10.17 11.96
N GLY A 204 0.32 11.18 12.79
CA GLY A 204 0.71 12.53 12.35
C GLY A 204 2.03 12.53 11.58
N LEU A 205 3.06 11.84 12.09
CA LEU A 205 4.35 11.70 11.41
C LEU A 205 4.23 10.97 10.06
N VAL A 206 3.45 9.88 10.00
CA VAL A 206 3.19 9.16 8.74
C VAL A 206 2.52 10.07 7.71
N MET A 207 1.57 10.90 8.13
CA MET A 207 0.93 11.86 7.22
C MET A 207 1.89 12.98 6.81
N ALA A 208 2.74 13.46 7.71
CA ALA A 208 3.79 14.44 7.41
C ALA A 208 4.80 13.90 6.39
N TYR A 209 5.22 12.64 6.54
CA TYR A 209 6.11 11.98 5.57
C TYR A 209 5.51 11.93 4.16
N LYS A 210 4.19 11.72 4.03
CA LYS A 210 3.48 11.71 2.73
C LYS A 210 3.41 13.07 2.03
N ILE A 211 3.75 14.16 2.70
CA ILE A 211 3.82 15.50 2.12
C ILE A 211 5.08 15.69 1.27
N GLN A 212 6.15 14.96 1.60
CA GLN A 212 7.42 15.05 0.88
C GLN A 212 7.22 14.69 -0.61
N PRO A 213 7.90 15.39 -1.54
CA PRO A 213 7.93 14.96 -2.93
C PRO A 213 8.51 13.53 -3.00
N PRO A 214 8.08 12.69 -3.97
CA PRO A 214 8.78 11.45 -4.22
C PRO A 214 10.26 11.80 -4.44
N ALA A 215 11.15 11.02 -3.85
CA ALA A 215 12.58 11.16 -4.12
C ALA A 215 12.75 11.15 -5.64
N ALA A 216 13.39 12.18 -6.19
CA ALA A 216 13.77 12.18 -7.59
C ALA A 216 14.57 10.88 -7.79
N GLY A 217 14.08 10.03 -8.72
CA GLY A 217 14.72 8.75 -8.98
C GLY A 217 16.20 9.01 -9.24
N THR A 218 17.04 8.41 -8.42
CA THR A 218 18.45 8.23 -8.75
C THR A 218 18.48 7.24 -9.91
N ASP A 219 18.60 7.81 -11.11
CA ASP A 219 18.90 7.04 -12.34
C ASP A 219 20.22 6.28 -12.18
#